data_d1d5ff2694c36a24e3b15183cdd096a3
#
_entry.id   d1d5ff2694c36a24e3b15183cdd096a3
#
_cell.length_a   1.000
_cell.length_b   1.000
_cell.length_c   1.000
_cell.angle_alpha   90.00
_cell.angle_beta   90.00
_cell.angle_gamma   90.00
#
_symmetry.space_group_name_H-M   'P 1'
#
loop_
_entity.id
_entity.type
_entity.pdbx_description
1 polymer ?
#
loop_
_entity_poly.entity_id
_entity_poly.type
_entity_poly.pdbx_seq_one_letter_code
_entity_poly.pdbx_strand_id
1 'polypeptide(L)'
;MIRRFQTRARQFVTALLKERLGPGRAAAAVFLGIFIGIVPIYGFQTLAAVGLALLFRLNKPLTVAGTFINNPLLQPVIVVSSVELGYFLRGGSFRPLNLSALAGAHLHLKEELLAWVIGSVPLGILVGGVGAAITAVVIHLHRKAAANRELRDRARFVNGMFARCAWGDRGFVRWKLRLDRIFGLLSGLLAAENLGSGTVVDLGCGYGMALGFAAFGDSSRRLVGCDLDAHRIAVAREALSALNADLSVADVRHFELPPAGLILILDVLQYLPADEQLALLKGCCSVLAPEGVLIFRVHDRECGLWSRITMAFDRLIFACGSAGVRPLMLPAVEYHSVLENAGMQVEERRFRNRLPLAHILFVAKKFVAKKPLNEAEAAP
;
A
#
# COMPACT_ATOMS: atom_id res chain seq x y z
N MET A 1 25.86 22.48 17.05
CA MET A 1 25.59 22.45 15.57
C MET A 1 25.07 21.09 15.09
N ILE A 2 25.75 19.99 15.41
CA ILE A 2 25.41 18.60 14.94
C ILE A 2 24.00 18.16 15.36
N ARG A 3 23.55 18.39 16.60
CA ARG A 3 22.18 18.03 17.05
C ARG A 3 21.07 18.75 16.29
N ARG A 4 21.24 20.03 15.94
CA ARG A 4 20.26 20.78 15.12
C ARG A 4 20.19 20.27 13.69
N PHE A 5 21.31 19.82 13.13
CA PHE A 5 21.37 19.21 11.80
C PHE A 5 20.65 17.85 11.79
N GLN A 6 20.91 17.01 12.80
CA GLN A 6 20.25 15.71 12.95
C GLN A 6 18.73 15.85 13.13
N THR A 7 18.27 16.86 13.87
CA THR A 7 16.83 17.11 14.09
C THR A 7 16.16 17.55 12.78
N ARG A 8 16.79 18.46 12.02
CA ARG A 8 16.27 18.91 10.72
C ARG A 8 16.29 17.81 9.69
N ALA A 9 17.34 16.99 9.63
CA ALA A 9 17.40 15.83 8.76
C ALA A 9 16.30 14.81 9.11
N ARG A 10 16.07 14.53 10.39
CA ARG A 10 14.95 13.67 10.84
C ARG A 10 13.59 14.25 10.46
N GLN A 11 13.36 15.54 10.68
CA GLN A 11 12.11 16.20 10.32
C GLN A 11 11.87 16.16 8.80
N PHE A 12 12.92 16.39 8.01
CA PHE A 12 12.86 16.31 6.54
C PHE A 12 12.54 14.90 6.06
N VAL A 13 13.23 13.88 6.59
CA VAL A 13 12.97 12.48 6.29
C VAL A 13 11.53 12.10 6.70
N THR A 14 11.07 12.55 7.88
CA THR A 14 9.71 12.27 8.35
C THR A 14 8.65 12.96 7.49
N ALA A 15 8.90 14.18 7.02
CA ALA A 15 8.01 14.88 6.09
C ALA A 15 7.94 14.18 4.73
N LEU A 16 9.08 13.74 4.19
CA LEU A 16 9.17 12.95 2.96
C LEU A 16 8.45 11.61 3.04
N LEU A 17 8.52 10.96 4.20
CA LEU A 17 7.84 9.67 4.44
C LEU A 17 6.34 9.83 4.65
N LYS A 18 5.85 11.01 5.06
CA LYS A 18 4.42 11.36 5.15
C LYS A 18 3.80 11.68 3.79
N GLU A 19 4.57 12.20 2.85
CA GLU A 19 4.08 12.37 1.48
C GLU A 19 3.84 11.00 0.84
N ARG A 20 2.67 10.81 0.20
CA ARG A 20 2.28 9.56 -0.50
C ARG A 20 3.06 9.37 -1.81
N LEU A 21 4.35 9.69 -1.84
CA LEU A 21 5.21 9.50 -3.00
C LEU A 21 5.46 8.01 -3.24
N GLY A 22 5.22 7.56 -4.47
CA GLY A 22 5.62 6.21 -4.87
C GLY A 22 7.13 6.00 -4.67
N PRO A 23 7.61 4.82 -4.20
CA PRO A 23 9.04 4.56 -3.99
C PRO A 23 9.89 4.88 -5.22
N GLY A 24 9.38 4.56 -6.42
CA GLY A 24 10.05 4.84 -7.69
C GLY A 24 10.21 6.34 -7.97
N ARG A 25 9.18 7.17 -7.71
CA ARG A 25 9.27 8.62 -7.90
C ARG A 25 10.24 9.28 -6.91
N ALA A 26 10.30 8.79 -5.69
CA ALA A 26 11.27 9.27 -4.70
C ALA A 26 12.69 8.87 -5.07
N ALA A 27 12.91 7.63 -5.50
CA ALA A 27 14.19 7.15 -5.99
C ALA A 27 14.68 7.95 -7.22
N ALA A 28 13.79 8.21 -8.19
CA ALA A 28 14.10 9.02 -9.36
C ALA A 28 14.47 10.47 -8.99
N ALA A 29 13.78 11.07 -8.00
CA ALA A 29 14.11 12.41 -7.53
C ALA A 29 15.51 12.47 -6.89
N VAL A 30 15.86 11.47 -6.06
CA VAL A 30 17.18 11.37 -5.45
C VAL A 30 18.26 11.10 -6.50
N PHE A 31 18.01 10.17 -7.43
CA PHE A 31 18.89 9.91 -8.55
C PHE A 31 19.26 11.20 -9.30
N LEU A 32 18.22 11.92 -9.74
CA LEU A 32 18.38 13.14 -10.52
C LEU A 32 19.12 14.22 -9.74
N GLY A 33 18.80 14.40 -8.45
CA GLY A 33 19.48 15.36 -7.59
C GLY A 33 20.96 15.05 -7.41
N ILE A 34 21.32 13.81 -7.12
CA ILE A 34 22.73 13.37 -6.99
C ILE A 34 23.47 13.51 -8.31
N PHE A 35 22.87 13.09 -9.42
CA PHE A 35 23.45 13.21 -10.76
C PHE A 35 23.80 14.67 -11.08
N ILE A 36 22.85 15.59 -10.90
CA ILE A 36 23.06 17.04 -11.11
C ILE A 36 24.14 17.57 -10.16
N GLY A 37 24.19 17.08 -8.91
CA GLY A 37 25.21 17.47 -7.94
C GLY A 37 26.60 17.07 -8.33
N ILE A 38 26.80 16.01 -9.10
CA ILE A 38 28.13 15.51 -9.55
C ILE A 38 28.57 16.17 -10.85
N VAL A 39 27.65 16.43 -11.77
CA VAL A 39 27.97 17.10 -13.05
C VAL A 39 28.42 18.54 -12.80
N PRO A 40 29.51 19.01 -13.47
CA PRO A 40 30.14 20.32 -13.22
C PRO A 40 29.36 21.50 -13.78
N ILE A 41 28.11 21.72 -13.31
CA ILE A 41 27.24 22.84 -13.64
C ILE A 41 27.13 23.81 -12.46
N TYR A 42 28.26 24.15 -11.85
CA TYR A 42 28.29 24.99 -10.65
C TYR A 42 27.54 26.31 -10.81
N GLY A 43 26.84 26.71 -9.76
CA GLY A 43 25.96 27.89 -9.76
C GLY A 43 24.56 27.65 -10.31
N PHE A 44 24.39 26.70 -11.23
CA PHE A 44 23.09 26.40 -11.84
C PHE A 44 22.45 25.09 -11.34
N GLN A 45 23.14 24.34 -10.47
CA GLN A 45 22.69 23.02 -9.97
C GLN A 45 21.29 23.04 -9.37
N THR A 46 21.00 24.02 -8.50
CA THR A 46 19.68 24.11 -7.87
C THR A 46 18.59 24.46 -8.89
N LEU A 47 18.91 25.37 -9.81
CA LEU A 47 17.98 25.77 -10.88
C LEU A 47 17.68 24.60 -11.80
N ALA A 48 18.72 23.87 -12.24
CA ALA A 48 18.60 22.67 -13.05
C ALA A 48 17.80 21.57 -12.33
N ALA A 49 18.06 21.36 -11.03
CA ALA A 49 17.36 20.38 -10.23
C ALA A 49 15.86 20.70 -10.12
N VAL A 50 15.50 21.96 -9.89
CA VAL A 50 14.10 22.41 -9.83
C VAL A 50 13.45 22.31 -11.21
N GLY A 51 14.12 22.77 -12.28
CA GLY A 51 13.60 22.73 -13.65
C GLY A 51 13.32 21.30 -14.11
N LEU A 52 14.28 20.38 -13.92
CA LEU A 52 14.11 18.98 -14.29
C LEU A 52 13.12 18.25 -13.39
N ALA A 53 13.04 18.59 -12.09
CA ALA A 53 12.01 18.05 -11.21
C ALA A 53 10.60 18.48 -11.64
N LEU A 54 10.44 19.69 -12.16
CA LEU A 54 9.18 20.17 -12.76
C LEU A 54 8.84 19.39 -14.04
N LEU A 55 9.80 19.28 -14.94
CA LEU A 55 9.64 18.59 -16.23
C LEU A 55 9.23 17.13 -16.06
N PHE A 56 9.90 16.40 -15.15
CA PHE A 56 9.63 14.98 -14.87
C PHE A 56 8.56 14.77 -13.78
N ARG A 57 7.92 15.83 -13.29
CA ARG A 57 6.91 15.77 -12.21
C ARG A 57 7.40 15.03 -10.97
N LEU A 58 8.67 15.24 -10.60
CA LEU A 58 9.31 14.68 -9.43
C LEU A 58 9.15 15.59 -8.20
N ASN A 59 9.46 15.06 -7.02
CA ASN A 59 9.45 15.85 -5.79
C ASN A 59 10.61 16.84 -5.76
N LYS A 60 10.31 18.13 -5.92
CA LYS A 60 11.30 19.23 -5.99
C LYS A 60 12.21 19.30 -4.77
N PRO A 61 11.69 19.33 -3.51
CA PRO A 61 12.52 19.33 -2.32
C PRO A 61 13.50 18.17 -2.27
N LEU A 62 13.07 16.97 -2.68
CA LEU A 62 13.90 15.78 -2.66
C LEU A 62 14.99 15.82 -3.74
N THR A 63 14.67 16.30 -4.93
CA THR A 63 15.65 16.48 -6.01
C THR A 63 16.71 17.52 -5.62
N VAL A 64 16.30 18.66 -5.06
CA VAL A 64 17.22 19.69 -4.57
C VAL A 64 18.08 19.14 -3.42
N ALA A 65 17.50 18.37 -2.48
CA ALA A 65 18.27 17.75 -1.42
C ALA A 65 19.38 16.81 -1.95
N GLY A 66 19.12 16.09 -3.05
CA GLY A 66 20.13 15.25 -3.70
C GLY A 66 21.35 16.02 -4.19
N THR A 67 21.21 17.29 -4.60
CA THR A 67 22.35 18.11 -5.05
C THR A 67 23.34 18.45 -3.93
N PHE A 68 22.95 18.34 -2.66
CA PHE A 68 23.82 18.57 -1.51
C PHE A 68 24.92 17.51 -1.35
N ILE A 69 24.97 16.47 -2.17
CA ILE A 69 26.12 15.58 -2.24
C ILE A 69 27.39 16.36 -2.60
N ASN A 70 27.23 17.44 -3.38
CA ASN A 70 28.30 18.37 -3.72
C ASN A 70 28.49 19.39 -2.57
N ASN A 71 28.92 18.92 -1.41
CA ASN A 71 29.30 19.73 -0.29
C ASN A 71 30.82 19.86 -0.20
N PRO A 72 31.35 20.89 0.50
CA PRO A 72 32.81 21.14 0.57
C PRO A 72 33.65 19.95 1.06
N LEU A 73 33.05 19.02 1.79
CA LEU A 73 33.75 17.84 2.32
C LEU A 73 33.90 16.74 1.24
N LEU A 74 32.85 16.51 0.44
CA LEU A 74 32.83 15.46 -0.60
C LEU A 74 33.28 15.98 -1.97
N GLN A 75 33.18 17.29 -2.20
CA GLN A 75 33.53 17.90 -3.48
C GLN A 75 34.94 17.54 -3.99
N PRO A 76 36.02 17.59 -3.20
CA PRO A 76 37.35 17.19 -3.68
C PRO A 76 37.39 15.75 -4.15
N VAL A 77 36.71 14.83 -3.42
CA VAL A 77 36.65 13.41 -3.78
C VAL A 77 35.87 13.21 -5.08
N ILE A 78 34.74 13.89 -5.25
CA ILE A 78 33.92 13.82 -6.47
C ILE A 78 34.70 14.34 -7.66
N VAL A 79 35.40 15.48 -7.55
CA VAL A 79 36.17 16.06 -8.64
C VAL A 79 37.31 15.12 -9.05
N VAL A 80 38.14 14.67 -8.08
CA VAL A 80 39.23 13.74 -8.31
C VAL A 80 38.75 12.48 -9.00
N SER A 81 37.74 11.83 -8.42
CA SER A 81 37.16 10.59 -8.98
C SER A 81 36.58 10.79 -10.39
N SER A 82 35.98 11.95 -10.66
CA SER A 82 35.47 12.27 -11.99
C SER A 82 36.61 12.46 -13.01
N VAL A 83 37.66 13.18 -12.65
CA VAL A 83 38.84 13.40 -13.54
C VAL A 83 39.54 12.10 -13.84
N GLU A 84 39.84 11.29 -12.82
CA GLU A 84 40.46 9.95 -12.97
C GLU A 84 39.63 9.04 -13.87
N LEU A 85 38.32 8.97 -13.64
CA LEU A 85 37.42 8.18 -14.47
C LEU A 85 37.38 8.69 -15.91
N GLY A 86 37.46 10.00 -16.13
CA GLY A 86 37.51 10.61 -17.45
C GLY A 86 38.79 10.28 -18.19
N TYR A 87 39.96 10.28 -17.53
CA TYR A 87 41.24 9.82 -18.12
C TYR A 87 41.19 8.33 -18.46
N PHE A 88 40.68 7.51 -17.56
CA PHE A 88 40.54 6.08 -17.79
C PHE A 88 39.69 5.80 -19.05
N LEU A 89 38.57 6.48 -19.22
CA LEU A 89 37.67 6.30 -20.35
C LEU A 89 38.28 6.78 -21.69
N ARG A 90 39.21 7.74 -21.64
CA ARG A 90 39.86 8.30 -22.82
C ARG A 90 41.14 7.57 -23.21
N GLY A 91 41.87 7.04 -22.26
CA GLY A 91 43.21 6.46 -22.53
C GLY A 91 43.45 5.10 -21.90
N GLY A 92 42.45 4.52 -21.19
CA GLY A 92 42.57 3.20 -20.59
C GLY A 92 43.53 3.08 -19.40
N SER A 93 44.01 4.21 -18.85
CA SER A 93 44.91 4.22 -17.69
C SER A 93 44.51 5.24 -16.64
N PHE A 94 44.57 4.84 -15.37
CA PHE A 94 44.46 5.79 -14.26
C PHE A 94 45.74 6.61 -14.15
N ARG A 95 45.58 7.93 -14.04
CA ARG A 95 46.68 8.84 -13.75
C ARG A 95 46.54 9.34 -12.34
N PRO A 96 47.30 8.83 -11.35
CA PRO A 96 47.16 9.30 -9.98
C PRO A 96 47.47 10.79 -9.94
N LEU A 97 46.52 11.56 -9.42
CA LEU A 97 46.70 13.00 -9.21
C LEU A 97 47.86 13.26 -8.27
N ASN A 98 48.95 13.67 -8.87
CA ASN A 98 50.13 14.09 -8.10
C ASN A 98 49.90 15.53 -7.65
N LEU A 99 49.49 15.70 -6.38
CA LEU A 99 49.25 17.01 -5.78
C LEU A 99 50.48 17.93 -5.84
N SER A 100 51.71 17.38 -5.95
CA SER A 100 52.93 18.15 -6.11
C SER A 100 53.09 18.71 -7.54
N ALA A 101 52.44 18.12 -8.53
CA ALA A 101 52.41 18.64 -9.90
C ALA A 101 51.52 19.88 -10.06
N LEU A 102 50.57 20.12 -9.12
CA LEU A 102 49.74 21.30 -9.12
C LEU A 102 50.51 22.61 -8.81
N ALA A 103 51.70 22.50 -8.22
CA ALA A 103 52.53 23.67 -7.85
C ALA A 103 53.44 24.18 -8.95
N GLY A 104 53.60 23.47 -10.09
CA GLY A 104 54.63 23.82 -11.09
C GLY A 104 54.29 23.55 -12.56
N ALA A 105 53.12 23.06 -12.89
CA ALA A 105 52.79 22.71 -14.26
C ALA A 105 51.89 23.74 -14.94
N HIS A 106 52.20 24.11 -16.17
CA HIS A 106 51.26 24.69 -17.09
C HIS A 106 50.09 23.71 -17.23
N LEU A 107 48.99 23.98 -16.50
CA LEU A 107 47.78 23.20 -16.49
C LEU A 107 47.26 23.06 -17.92
N HIS A 108 47.21 21.83 -18.43
CA HIS A 108 46.41 21.50 -19.62
C HIS A 108 44.95 21.58 -19.26
N LEU A 109 44.52 22.78 -18.84
CA LEU A 109 43.22 23.08 -18.25
C LEU A 109 42.08 22.52 -19.09
N LYS A 110 42.23 22.56 -20.41
CA LYS A 110 41.24 22.02 -21.38
C LYS A 110 41.11 20.48 -21.26
N GLU A 111 42.18 19.76 -21.11
CA GLU A 111 42.14 18.31 -21.02
C GLU A 111 41.60 17.82 -19.70
N GLU A 112 41.94 18.50 -18.62
CA GLU A 112 41.44 18.20 -17.27
C GLU A 112 39.94 18.50 -17.14
N LEU A 113 39.51 19.66 -17.68
CA LEU A 113 38.08 20.01 -17.73
C LEU A 113 37.28 19.00 -18.58
N LEU A 114 37.83 18.58 -19.71
CA LEU A 114 37.20 17.60 -20.58
C LEU A 114 37.11 16.22 -19.89
N ALA A 115 38.21 15.79 -19.24
CA ALA A 115 38.23 14.56 -18.46
C ALA A 115 37.21 14.61 -17.32
N TRP A 116 37.13 15.77 -16.60
CA TRP A 116 36.18 15.96 -15.56
C TRP A 116 34.72 15.85 -16.05
N VAL A 117 34.37 16.53 -17.13
CA VAL A 117 33.00 16.45 -17.72
C VAL A 117 32.67 15.01 -18.14
N ILE A 118 33.61 14.34 -18.87
CA ILE A 118 33.39 12.97 -19.35
C ILE A 118 33.22 11.99 -18.19
N GLY A 119 34.04 12.08 -17.14
CA GLY A 119 34.00 11.15 -16.03
C GLY A 119 32.88 11.45 -15.02
N SER A 120 32.39 12.70 -14.95
CA SER A 120 31.29 13.06 -14.04
C SER A 120 29.97 12.39 -14.40
N VAL A 121 29.72 12.13 -15.69
CA VAL A 121 28.47 11.50 -16.17
C VAL A 121 28.35 10.05 -15.67
N PRO A 122 29.27 9.13 -15.95
CA PRO A 122 29.18 7.76 -15.45
C PRO A 122 29.27 7.69 -13.92
N LEU A 123 30.09 8.55 -13.29
CA LEU A 123 30.15 8.64 -11.84
C LEU A 123 28.80 9.08 -11.25
N GLY A 124 28.16 10.09 -11.86
CA GLY A 124 26.85 10.57 -11.46
C GLY A 124 25.75 9.51 -11.63
N ILE A 125 25.79 8.73 -12.71
CA ILE A 125 24.89 7.60 -12.92
C ILE A 125 25.09 6.53 -11.85
N LEU A 126 26.32 6.16 -11.56
CA LEU A 126 26.65 5.14 -10.57
C LEU A 126 26.22 5.57 -9.15
N VAL A 127 26.69 6.72 -8.71
CA VAL A 127 26.41 7.22 -7.33
C VAL A 127 24.93 7.58 -7.18
N GLY A 128 24.32 8.19 -8.22
CA GLY A 128 22.88 8.48 -8.25
C GLY A 128 22.07 7.20 -8.23
N GLY A 129 22.47 6.16 -8.97
CA GLY A 129 21.83 4.85 -8.95
C GLY A 129 21.87 4.17 -7.59
N VAL A 130 23.02 4.20 -6.91
CA VAL A 130 23.16 3.69 -5.55
C VAL A 130 22.27 4.47 -4.59
N GLY A 131 22.25 5.82 -4.66
CA GLY A 131 21.39 6.66 -3.82
C GLY A 131 19.90 6.38 -4.06
N ALA A 132 19.49 6.19 -5.32
CA ALA A 132 18.12 5.81 -5.67
C ALA A 132 17.73 4.45 -5.10
N ALA A 133 18.60 3.44 -5.24
CA ALA A 133 18.38 2.10 -4.71
C ALA A 133 18.23 2.11 -3.18
N ILE A 134 19.13 2.79 -2.47
CA ILE A 134 19.05 2.97 -1.01
C ILE A 134 17.72 3.65 -0.63
N THR A 135 17.34 4.71 -1.34
CA THR A 135 16.08 5.43 -1.09
C THR A 135 14.87 4.52 -1.27
N ALA A 136 14.82 3.74 -2.36
CA ALA A 136 13.73 2.81 -2.62
C ALA A 136 13.62 1.74 -1.52
N VAL A 137 14.75 1.16 -1.10
CA VAL A 137 14.81 0.15 -0.03
C VAL A 137 14.35 0.75 1.32
N VAL A 138 14.86 1.92 1.69
CA VAL A 138 14.49 2.60 2.95
C VAL A 138 12.99 2.89 2.99
N ILE A 139 12.42 3.44 1.91
CA ILE A 139 10.98 3.71 1.83
C ILE A 139 10.18 2.42 1.90
N HIS A 140 10.61 1.36 1.19
CA HIS A 140 9.94 0.06 1.23
C HIS A 140 9.93 -0.54 2.65
N LEU A 141 11.08 -0.57 3.30
CA LEU A 141 11.21 -1.09 4.68
C LEU A 141 10.39 -0.25 5.68
N HIS A 142 10.42 1.06 5.54
CA HIS A 142 9.65 1.96 6.40
C HIS A 142 8.14 1.75 6.24
N ARG A 143 7.64 1.64 5.01
CA ARG A 143 6.23 1.36 4.72
C ARG A 143 5.81 -0.01 5.26
N LYS A 144 6.65 -1.03 5.06
CA LYS A 144 6.40 -2.37 5.61
C LYS A 144 6.35 -2.35 7.14
N ALA A 145 7.24 -1.61 7.78
CA ALA A 145 7.25 -1.45 9.24
C ALA A 145 6.01 -0.68 9.74
N ALA A 146 5.58 0.36 9.02
CA ALA A 146 4.37 1.12 9.33
C ALA A 146 3.11 0.25 9.19
N ALA A 147 2.97 -0.49 8.08
CA ALA A 147 1.86 -1.41 7.87
C ALA A 147 1.80 -2.52 8.93
N ASN A 148 2.95 -3.07 9.32
CA ASN A 148 3.03 -4.08 10.38
C ASN A 148 2.69 -3.50 11.77
N ARG A 149 2.94 -2.22 12.00
CA ARG A 149 2.57 -1.52 13.24
C ARG A 149 1.06 -1.31 13.26
N GLU A 150 0.49 -0.77 12.20
CA GLU A 150 -0.95 -0.57 12.01
C GLU A 150 -1.73 -1.88 12.26
N LEU A 151 -1.31 -2.97 11.61
CA LEU A 151 -1.92 -4.28 11.82
C LEU A 151 -1.87 -4.73 13.29
N ARG A 152 -0.73 -4.53 13.95
CA ARG A 152 -0.58 -4.91 15.38
C ARG A 152 -1.48 -4.08 16.28
N ASP A 153 -1.63 -2.79 16.00
CA ASP A 153 -2.44 -1.89 16.80
C ASP A 153 -3.93 -2.19 16.61
N ARG A 154 -4.40 -2.42 15.37
CA ARG A 154 -5.76 -2.92 15.09
C ARG A 154 -6.03 -4.26 15.75
N ALA A 155 -5.10 -5.20 15.66
CA ALA A 155 -5.25 -6.52 16.27
C ALA A 155 -5.31 -6.44 17.81
N ARG A 156 -4.56 -5.55 18.45
CA ARG A 156 -4.64 -5.31 19.89
C ARG A 156 -5.99 -4.70 20.28
N PHE A 157 -6.44 -3.72 19.50
CA PHE A 157 -7.75 -3.07 19.71
C PHE A 157 -8.87 -4.10 19.67
N VAL A 158 -8.94 -4.93 18.61
CA VAL A 158 -9.94 -5.99 18.50
C VAL A 158 -9.81 -7.02 19.62
N ASN A 159 -8.60 -7.52 19.91
CA ASN A 159 -8.41 -8.45 21.03
C ASN A 159 -8.86 -7.87 22.39
N GLY A 160 -8.72 -6.56 22.59
CA GLY A 160 -9.20 -5.86 23.79
C GLY A 160 -10.72 -5.92 23.94
N MET A 161 -11.46 -5.81 22.83
CA MET A 161 -12.94 -5.89 22.84
C MET A 161 -13.43 -7.25 23.35
N PHE A 162 -12.72 -8.34 23.03
CA PHE A 162 -13.08 -9.68 23.46
C PHE A 162 -12.55 -10.06 24.86
N ALA A 163 -12.00 -9.11 25.62
CA ALA A 163 -11.36 -9.42 26.90
C ALA A 163 -12.34 -10.04 27.95
N ARG A 164 -13.65 -9.70 27.85
CA ARG A 164 -14.70 -10.18 28.76
C ARG A 164 -15.42 -11.43 28.24
N CYS A 165 -15.31 -11.76 26.95
CA CYS A 165 -15.97 -12.91 26.34
C CYS A 165 -15.39 -14.24 26.86
N ALA A 166 -16.07 -15.35 26.63
CA ALA A 166 -15.68 -16.68 27.04
C ALA A 166 -14.27 -17.05 26.51
N TRP A 167 -13.58 -17.93 27.23
CA TRP A 167 -12.19 -18.31 26.89
C TRP A 167 -12.07 -18.89 25.48
N GLY A 168 -13.03 -19.72 25.06
CA GLY A 168 -13.04 -20.32 23.73
C GLY A 168 -13.11 -19.30 22.61
N ASP A 169 -14.04 -18.33 22.74
CA ASP A 169 -14.26 -17.26 21.76
C ASP A 169 -13.03 -16.35 21.65
N ARG A 170 -12.45 -15.97 22.79
CA ARG A 170 -11.18 -15.21 22.83
C ARG A 170 -10.05 -15.97 22.17
N GLY A 171 -9.97 -17.27 22.42
CA GLY A 171 -8.97 -18.15 21.81
C GLY A 171 -9.11 -18.17 20.31
N PHE A 172 -10.31 -18.36 19.79
CA PHE A 172 -10.62 -18.35 18.37
C PHE A 172 -10.25 -17.01 17.70
N VAL A 173 -10.67 -15.89 18.30
CA VAL A 173 -10.36 -14.54 17.79
C VAL A 173 -8.84 -14.32 17.69
N ARG A 174 -8.09 -14.63 18.76
CA ARG A 174 -6.62 -14.52 18.76
C ARG A 174 -5.98 -15.38 17.69
N TRP A 175 -6.44 -16.61 17.56
CA TRP A 175 -5.94 -17.57 16.57
C TRP A 175 -6.21 -17.06 15.15
N LYS A 176 -7.45 -16.64 14.85
CA LYS A 176 -7.84 -16.13 13.53
C LYS A 176 -7.08 -14.85 13.17
N LEU A 177 -6.93 -13.90 14.07
CA LEU A 177 -6.13 -12.68 13.86
C LEU A 177 -4.66 -12.94 13.55
N ARG A 178 -4.09 -14.03 14.08
CA ARG A 178 -2.69 -14.42 13.84
C ARG A 178 -2.47 -15.18 12.55
N LEU A 179 -3.37 -16.09 12.21
CA LEU A 179 -3.17 -17.03 11.12
C LEU A 179 -3.81 -16.57 9.80
N ASP A 180 -4.92 -15.85 9.87
CA ASP A 180 -5.60 -15.40 8.68
C ASP A 180 -4.99 -14.09 8.14
N ARG A 181 -4.36 -14.20 6.97
CA ARG A 181 -3.72 -13.06 6.28
C ARG A 181 -4.69 -11.99 5.83
N ILE A 182 -6.00 -12.29 5.81
CA ILE A 182 -7.03 -11.30 5.44
C ILE A 182 -6.93 -10.05 6.30
N PHE A 183 -6.66 -10.17 7.61
CA PHE A 183 -6.56 -9.04 8.51
C PHE A 183 -5.38 -8.12 8.19
N GLY A 184 -4.27 -8.70 7.68
CA GLY A 184 -3.14 -7.91 7.17
C GLY A 184 -3.49 -7.13 5.91
N LEU A 185 -4.20 -7.76 4.96
CA LEU A 185 -4.66 -7.13 3.73
C LEU A 185 -5.73 -6.07 4.04
N LEU A 186 -6.71 -6.40 4.88
CA LEU A 186 -7.77 -5.50 5.31
C LEU A 186 -7.20 -4.27 6.04
N SER A 187 -6.23 -4.47 6.96
CA SER A 187 -5.54 -3.36 7.63
C SER A 187 -4.89 -2.40 6.63
N GLY A 188 -4.21 -2.93 5.60
CA GLY A 188 -3.60 -2.13 4.55
C GLY A 188 -4.63 -1.37 3.70
N LEU A 189 -5.74 -2.01 3.35
CA LEU A 189 -6.84 -1.40 2.59
C LEU A 189 -7.52 -0.29 3.41
N LEU A 190 -7.89 -0.57 4.66
CA LEU A 190 -8.54 0.40 5.55
C LEU A 190 -7.65 1.62 5.86
N ALA A 191 -6.32 1.46 5.86
CA ALA A 191 -5.38 2.57 6.03
C ALA A 191 -5.16 3.38 4.75
N ALA A 192 -5.29 2.74 3.57
CA ALA A 192 -5.08 3.37 2.27
C ALA A 192 -6.31 4.11 1.75
N GLU A 193 -7.50 3.57 2.03
CA GLU A 193 -8.77 4.11 1.57
C GLU A 193 -9.27 5.19 2.53
N ASN A 194 -9.67 6.31 1.95
CA ASN A 194 -10.40 7.33 2.68
C ASN A 194 -11.88 6.90 2.72
N LEU A 195 -12.21 5.95 3.61
CA LEU A 195 -13.55 5.34 3.69
C LEU A 195 -14.65 6.34 4.14
N GLY A 196 -14.29 7.61 4.32
CA GLY A 196 -15.20 8.64 4.80
C GLY A 196 -15.84 8.30 6.17
N SER A 197 -16.87 9.03 6.55
CA SER A 197 -17.71 8.75 7.74
C SER A 197 -18.86 7.77 7.43
N GLY A 198 -18.77 7.03 6.32
CA GLY A 198 -19.83 6.13 5.86
C GLY A 198 -20.05 4.90 6.74
N THR A 199 -21.26 4.34 6.67
CA THR A 199 -21.60 3.06 7.29
C THR A 199 -20.72 1.94 6.76
N VAL A 200 -20.24 1.08 7.64
CA VAL A 200 -19.57 -0.18 7.30
C VAL A 200 -20.53 -1.33 7.50
N VAL A 201 -20.72 -2.13 6.46
CA VAL A 201 -21.57 -3.32 6.49
C VAL A 201 -20.69 -4.56 6.38
N ASP A 202 -20.91 -5.57 7.20
CA ASP A 202 -20.23 -6.87 7.16
C ASP A 202 -21.27 -8.00 7.07
N LEU A 203 -21.38 -8.61 5.90
CA LEU A 203 -22.32 -9.70 5.63
C LEU A 203 -21.69 -11.04 5.99
N GLY A 204 -22.28 -11.75 6.95
CA GLY A 204 -21.69 -12.92 7.59
C GLY A 204 -20.58 -12.53 8.56
N CYS A 205 -20.85 -11.54 9.40
CA CYS A 205 -19.85 -10.89 10.24
C CYS A 205 -19.27 -11.81 11.35
N GLY A 206 -19.93 -12.94 11.64
CA GLY A 206 -19.53 -13.86 12.70
C GLY A 206 -19.34 -13.14 14.03
N TYR A 207 -18.15 -13.19 14.57
CA TYR A 207 -17.77 -12.48 15.82
C TYR A 207 -17.61 -10.95 15.66
N GLY A 208 -17.85 -10.36 14.48
CA GLY A 208 -17.69 -8.93 14.23
C GLY A 208 -16.23 -8.43 14.19
N MET A 209 -15.27 -9.33 13.93
CA MET A 209 -13.85 -8.97 13.96
C MET A 209 -13.49 -7.95 12.88
N ALA A 210 -14.04 -8.07 11.67
CA ALA A 210 -13.76 -7.15 10.56
C ALA A 210 -14.40 -5.77 10.82
N LEU A 211 -15.57 -5.72 11.45
CA LEU A 211 -16.19 -4.48 11.93
C LEU A 211 -15.30 -3.80 12.98
N GLY A 212 -14.76 -4.54 13.94
CA GLY A 212 -13.80 -4.02 14.91
C GLY A 212 -12.53 -3.46 14.24
N PHE A 213 -12.02 -4.11 13.21
CA PHE A 213 -10.92 -3.59 12.39
C PHE A 213 -11.29 -2.27 11.70
N ALA A 214 -12.50 -2.16 11.17
CA ALA A 214 -12.97 -0.96 10.49
C ALA A 214 -13.23 0.21 11.46
N ALA A 215 -13.58 -0.06 12.72
CA ALA A 215 -13.79 0.94 13.77
C ALA A 215 -12.48 1.52 14.34
N PHE A 216 -11.33 0.87 14.11
CA PHE A 216 -10.05 1.36 14.62
C PHE A 216 -9.72 2.75 14.05
N GLY A 217 -9.50 3.71 14.93
CA GLY A 217 -9.21 5.11 14.57
C GLY A 217 -10.45 6.01 14.43
N ASP A 218 -11.66 5.41 14.34
CA ASP A 218 -12.93 6.13 14.31
C ASP A 218 -14.04 5.27 14.94
N SER A 219 -14.18 5.39 16.25
CA SER A 219 -15.17 4.65 17.04
C SER A 219 -16.62 5.15 16.86
N SER A 220 -16.82 6.32 16.26
CA SER A 220 -18.14 6.88 15.98
C SER A 220 -18.79 6.29 14.71
N ARG A 221 -18.01 5.57 13.91
CA ARG A 221 -18.46 4.96 12.65
C ARG A 221 -19.60 4.00 12.88
N ARG A 222 -20.66 4.13 12.07
CA ARG A 222 -21.78 3.19 12.10
C ARG A 222 -21.36 1.84 11.53
N LEU A 223 -21.51 0.80 12.32
CA LEU A 223 -21.19 -0.58 11.97
C LEU A 223 -22.48 -1.37 11.90
N VAL A 224 -22.66 -2.10 10.81
CA VAL A 224 -23.85 -2.94 10.60
C VAL A 224 -23.36 -4.34 10.22
N GLY A 225 -23.93 -5.36 10.85
CA GLY A 225 -23.54 -6.74 10.56
C GLY A 225 -24.65 -7.74 10.72
N CYS A 226 -24.63 -8.81 9.95
CA CYS A 226 -25.51 -9.95 10.12
C CYS A 226 -24.76 -11.27 10.01
N ASP A 227 -25.24 -12.27 10.70
CA ASP A 227 -24.77 -13.67 10.60
C ASP A 227 -25.91 -14.62 10.98
N LEU A 228 -25.92 -15.83 10.46
CA LEU A 228 -26.91 -16.86 10.81
C LEU A 228 -26.68 -17.43 12.21
N ASP A 229 -25.46 -17.37 12.72
CA ASP A 229 -25.08 -17.94 14.01
C ASP A 229 -25.41 -17.00 15.16
N ALA A 230 -26.48 -17.31 15.88
CA ALA A 230 -26.96 -16.52 17.02
C ALA A 230 -25.94 -16.41 18.16
N HIS A 231 -25.12 -17.47 18.40
CA HIS A 231 -24.07 -17.42 19.41
C HIS A 231 -22.99 -16.42 19.04
N ARG A 232 -22.52 -16.43 17.78
CA ARG A 232 -21.51 -15.48 17.30
C ARG A 232 -22.02 -14.05 17.37
N ILE A 233 -23.26 -13.82 17.00
CA ILE A 233 -23.88 -12.48 17.10
C ILE A 233 -24.00 -12.03 18.56
N ALA A 234 -24.36 -12.91 19.50
CA ALA A 234 -24.40 -12.55 20.91
C ALA A 234 -23.01 -12.12 21.43
N VAL A 235 -21.97 -12.89 21.11
CA VAL A 235 -20.57 -12.55 21.45
C VAL A 235 -20.12 -11.26 20.76
N ALA A 236 -20.48 -11.06 19.49
CA ALA A 236 -20.14 -9.85 18.76
C ALA A 236 -20.81 -8.60 19.38
N ARG A 237 -22.08 -8.68 19.80
CA ARG A 237 -22.79 -7.61 20.51
C ARG A 237 -22.10 -7.25 21.82
N GLU A 238 -21.67 -8.24 22.59
CA GLU A 238 -20.91 -8.01 23.82
C GLU A 238 -19.58 -7.32 23.53
N ALA A 239 -18.79 -7.86 22.58
CA ALA A 239 -17.47 -7.36 22.24
C ALA A 239 -17.51 -5.94 21.67
N LEU A 240 -18.49 -5.63 20.81
CA LEU A 240 -18.61 -4.33 20.14
C LEU A 240 -19.54 -3.35 20.88
N SER A 241 -19.96 -3.67 22.11
CA SER A 241 -20.94 -2.87 22.90
C SER A 241 -20.55 -1.40 23.12
N ALA A 242 -19.25 -1.08 23.08
CA ALA A 242 -18.75 0.29 23.18
C ALA A 242 -18.70 1.05 21.84
N LEU A 243 -19.08 0.41 20.74
CA LEU A 243 -19.11 0.97 19.40
C LEU A 243 -20.54 1.20 18.93
N ASN A 244 -20.70 2.03 17.89
CA ASN A 244 -21.99 2.24 17.22
C ASN A 244 -22.27 1.06 16.27
N ALA A 245 -22.59 -0.11 16.84
CA ALA A 245 -22.76 -1.37 16.12
C ALA A 245 -24.19 -1.88 16.19
N ASP A 246 -24.80 -2.11 15.02
CA ASP A 246 -26.10 -2.73 14.83
C ASP A 246 -25.89 -4.13 14.24
N LEU A 247 -26.11 -5.16 15.05
CA LEU A 247 -25.83 -6.56 14.70
C LEU A 247 -27.09 -7.40 14.81
N SER A 248 -27.38 -8.20 13.80
CA SER A 248 -28.61 -9.01 13.74
C SER A 248 -28.33 -10.47 13.36
N VAL A 249 -29.15 -11.36 13.90
CA VAL A 249 -29.22 -12.74 13.43
C VAL A 249 -30.10 -12.76 12.20
N ALA A 250 -29.49 -12.85 11.02
CA ALA A 250 -30.22 -12.80 9.75
C ALA A 250 -29.47 -13.53 8.64
N ASP A 251 -30.23 -13.97 7.63
CA ASP A 251 -29.70 -14.51 6.40
C ASP A 251 -29.27 -13.37 5.47
N VAL A 252 -28.03 -13.41 4.98
CA VAL A 252 -27.48 -12.40 4.06
C VAL A 252 -28.29 -12.21 2.78
N ARG A 253 -29.06 -13.22 2.38
CA ARG A 253 -29.94 -13.19 1.21
C ARG A 253 -31.15 -12.28 1.35
N HIS A 254 -31.60 -12.13 2.57
CA HIS A 254 -32.82 -11.37 2.92
C HIS A 254 -32.51 -10.16 3.80
N PHE A 255 -31.22 -9.91 4.03
CA PHE A 255 -30.79 -8.78 4.86
C PHE A 255 -30.97 -7.45 4.11
N GLU A 256 -31.68 -6.52 4.72
CA GLU A 256 -31.88 -5.19 4.17
C GLU A 256 -30.61 -4.37 4.29
N LEU A 257 -29.97 -4.09 3.14
CA LEU A 257 -28.71 -3.38 3.07
C LEU A 257 -28.91 -1.87 3.22
N PRO A 258 -28.34 -1.21 4.23
CA PRO A 258 -28.34 0.24 4.31
C PRO A 258 -27.32 0.84 3.31
N PRO A 259 -27.46 2.13 2.93
CA PRO A 259 -26.42 2.83 2.19
C PRO A 259 -25.08 2.75 2.93
N ALA A 260 -24.01 2.36 2.24
CA ALA A 260 -22.74 2.04 2.85
C ALA A 260 -21.55 2.66 2.12
N GLY A 261 -20.53 3.08 2.88
CA GLY A 261 -19.23 3.46 2.34
C GLY A 261 -18.30 2.27 2.16
N LEU A 262 -18.48 1.23 2.97
CA LEU A 262 -17.73 -0.03 2.88
C LEU A 262 -18.65 -1.21 3.10
N ILE A 263 -18.58 -2.20 2.22
CA ILE A 263 -19.25 -3.49 2.41
C ILE A 263 -18.18 -4.59 2.40
N LEU A 264 -18.26 -5.46 3.41
CA LEU A 264 -17.39 -6.62 3.57
C LEU A 264 -18.21 -7.91 3.42
N ILE A 265 -17.66 -8.90 2.68
CA ILE A 265 -18.22 -10.26 2.59
C ILE A 265 -17.04 -11.23 2.68
N LEU A 266 -16.78 -11.72 3.87
CA LEU A 266 -15.60 -12.55 4.12
C LEU A 266 -16.01 -13.99 4.44
N ASP A 267 -15.70 -14.93 3.52
CA ASP A 267 -15.99 -16.37 3.64
C ASP A 267 -17.50 -16.74 3.71
N VAL A 268 -18.33 -16.05 2.95
CA VAL A 268 -19.80 -16.25 2.92
C VAL A 268 -20.28 -16.76 1.56
N LEU A 269 -19.84 -16.14 0.47
CA LEU A 269 -20.40 -16.38 -0.87
C LEU A 269 -20.39 -17.85 -1.25
N GLN A 270 -19.37 -18.61 -0.87
CA GLN A 270 -19.25 -20.04 -1.18
C GLN A 270 -20.41 -20.92 -0.64
N TYR A 271 -21.21 -20.41 0.28
CA TYR A 271 -22.34 -21.12 0.87
C TYR A 271 -23.68 -20.84 0.17
N LEU A 272 -23.65 -19.92 -0.80
CA LEU A 272 -24.83 -19.56 -1.58
C LEU A 272 -24.82 -20.24 -2.96
N PRO A 273 -25.98 -20.52 -3.56
CA PRO A 273 -26.11 -20.86 -4.98
C PRO A 273 -25.50 -19.78 -5.89
N ALA A 274 -25.13 -20.14 -7.10
CA ALA A 274 -24.42 -19.24 -8.02
C ALA A 274 -25.19 -17.94 -8.33
N ASP A 275 -26.45 -18.09 -8.62
CA ASP A 275 -27.38 -16.98 -8.91
C ASP A 275 -27.55 -16.05 -7.71
N GLU A 276 -27.67 -16.61 -6.50
CA GLU A 276 -27.76 -15.85 -5.25
C GLU A 276 -26.46 -15.10 -4.92
N GLN A 277 -25.27 -15.71 -5.19
CA GLN A 277 -23.97 -15.01 -5.03
C GLN A 277 -23.93 -13.75 -5.88
N LEU A 278 -24.28 -13.88 -7.17
CA LEU A 278 -24.24 -12.78 -8.12
C LEU A 278 -25.31 -11.72 -7.82
N ALA A 279 -26.53 -12.15 -7.39
CA ALA A 279 -27.60 -11.25 -6.96
C ALA A 279 -27.19 -10.43 -5.74
N LEU A 280 -26.57 -11.06 -4.72
CA LEU A 280 -26.08 -10.39 -3.54
C LEU A 280 -25.03 -9.33 -3.87
N LEU A 281 -24.07 -9.66 -4.74
CA LEU A 281 -23.03 -8.69 -5.19
C LEU A 281 -23.65 -7.50 -5.92
N LYS A 282 -24.64 -7.72 -6.81
CA LYS A 282 -25.39 -6.63 -7.46
C LYS A 282 -26.10 -5.74 -6.44
N GLY A 283 -26.77 -6.35 -5.45
CA GLY A 283 -27.42 -5.64 -4.35
C GLY A 283 -26.43 -4.76 -3.57
N CYS A 284 -25.26 -5.30 -3.24
CA CYS A 284 -24.17 -4.55 -2.59
C CYS A 284 -23.73 -3.34 -3.43
N CYS A 285 -23.50 -3.53 -4.73
CA CYS A 285 -23.07 -2.43 -5.61
C CYS A 285 -24.12 -1.30 -5.69
N SER A 286 -25.42 -1.63 -5.61
CA SER A 286 -26.49 -0.63 -5.70
C SER A 286 -26.55 0.32 -4.51
N VAL A 287 -26.26 -0.16 -3.30
CA VAL A 287 -26.32 0.61 -2.06
C VAL A 287 -25.00 1.28 -1.66
N LEU A 288 -23.90 0.99 -2.39
CA LEU A 288 -22.64 1.66 -2.16
C LEU A 288 -22.73 3.15 -2.47
N ALA A 289 -22.25 3.97 -1.54
CA ALA A 289 -22.06 5.40 -1.71
C ALA A 289 -21.10 5.70 -2.88
N PRO A 290 -21.10 6.93 -3.42
CA PRO A 290 -20.06 7.40 -4.32
C PRO A 290 -18.67 7.17 -3.69
N GLU A 291 -17.72 6.63 -4.47
CA GLU A 291 -16.39 6.19 -4.00
C GLU A 291 -16.40 5.06 -2.94
N GLY A 292 -17.58 4.48 -2.68
CA GLY A 292 -17.70 3.35 -1.76
C GLY A 292 -16.98 2.10 -2.29
N VAL A 293 -16.63 1.22 -1.35
CA VAL A 293 -15.80 0.04 -1.63
C VAL A 293 -16.52 -1.22 -1.19
N LEU A 294 -16.56 -2.21 -2.07
CA LEU A 294 -16.96 -3.58 -1.76
C LEU A 294 -15.70 -4.45 -1.70
N ILE A 295 -15.50 -5.12 -0.58
CA ILE A 295 -14.39 -6.07 -0.38
C ILE A 295 -14.99 -7.44 -0.07
N PHE A 296 -14.69 -8.44 -0.89
CA PHE A 296 -15.10 -9.79 -0.59
C PHE A 296 -13.99 -10.80 -0.87
N ARG A 297 -14.05 -11.91 -0.14
CA ARG A 297 -13.09 -13.00 -0.25
C ARG A 297 -13.80 -14.27 -0.70
N VAL A 298 -13.18 -14.94 -1.68
CA VAL A 298 -13.58 -16.27 -2.15
C VAL A 298 -12.37 -17.19 -2.20
N HIS A 299 -12.61 -18.51 -2.31
CA HIS A 299 -11.52 -19.46 -2.49
C HIS A 299 -11.03 -19.42 -3.95
N ASP A 300 -9.72 -19.55 -4.15
CA ASP A 300 -9.11 -19.61 -5.46
C ASP A 300 -9.26 -21.02 -6.06
N ARG A 301 -10.19 -21.18 -6.99
CA ARG A 301 -10.44 -22.43 -7.69
C ARG A 301 -9.33 -22.80 -8.66
N GLU A 302 -8.58 -21.84 -9.15
CA GLU A 302 -7.59 -22.01 -10.23
C GLU A 302 -6.18 -22.34 -9.70
N CYS A 303 -5.98 -22.36 -8.39
CA CYS A 303 -4.66 -22.54 -7.76
C CYS A 303 -4.19 -24.02 -7.74
N GLY A 304 -4.60 -24.86 -8.70
CA GLY A 304 -4.09 -26.23 -8.90
C GLY A 304 -4.22 -27.14 -7.65
N LEU A 305 -3.10 -27.73 -7.19
CA LEU A 305 -3.07 -28.65 -6.04
C LEU A 305 -3.60 -28.00 -4.75
N TRP A 306 -3.34 -26.72 -4.54
CA TRP A 306 -3.77 -25.98 -3.34
C TRP A 306 -5.28 -25.77 -3.30
N SER A 307 -5.93 -25.57 -4.44
CA SER A 307 -7.40 -25.55 -4.53
C SER A 307 -8.00 -26.89 -4.09
N ARG A 308 -7.41 -28.00 -4.51
CA ARG A 308 -7.87 -29.36 -4.11
C ARG A 308 -7.71 -29.59 -2.60
N ILE A 309 -6.60 -29.11 -2.00
CA ILE A 309 -6.37 -29.20 -0.56
C ILE A 309 -7.37 -28.31 0.19
N THR A 310 -7.63 -27.11 -0.28
CA THR A 310 -8.63 -26.19 0.30
C THR A 310 -10.01 -26.83 0.29
N MET A 311 -10.44 -27.38 -0.86
CA MET A 311 -11.73 -28.06 -0.96
C MET A 311 -11.85 -29.30 -0.08
N ALA A 312 -10.76 -30.07 0.07
CA ALA A 312 -10.74 -31.23 0.96
C ALA A 312 -10.85 -30.82 2.43
N PHE A 313 -10.16 -29.75 2.81
CA PHE A 313 -10.20 -29.18 4.16
C PHE A 313 -11.58 -28.63 4.52
N ASP A 314 -12.20 -27.89 3.59
CA ASP A 314 -13.57 -27.40 3.76
C ASP A 314 -14.57 -28.56 3.89
N ARG A 315 -14.46 -29.59 3.03
CA ARG A 315 -15.30 -30.80 3.17
C ARG A 315 -15.16 -31.45 4.53
N LEU A 316 -13.95 -31.50 5.08
CA LEU A 316 -13.69 -32.08 6.40
C LEU A 316 -14.33 -31.23 7.51
N ILE A 317 -14.17 -29.91 7.46
CA ILE A 317 -14.79 -28.99 8.43
C ILE A 317 -16.32 -29.11 8.38
N PHE A 318 -16.91 -29.21 7.19
CA PHE A 318 -18.36 -29.34 6.98
C PHE A 318 -18.90 -30.72 7.40
N ALA A 319 -18.12 -31.77 7.19
CA ALA A 319 -18.51 -33.11 7.64
C ALA A 319 -18.57 -33.21 9.19
N CYS A 320 -17.81 -32.36 9.88
CA CYS A 320 -17.78 -32.31 11.35
C CYS A 320 -18.77 -31.31 11.98
N GLY A 321 -19.43 -30.44 11.20
CA GLY A 321 -20.29 -29.39 11.76
C GLY A 321 -21.30 -28.85 10.76
N SER A 322 -22.57 -29.19 10.93
CA SER A 322 -23.79 -28.58 10.34
C SER A 322 -24.06 -28.80 8.83
N ALA A 323 -25.12 -29.56 8.60
CA ALA A 323 -26.04 -29.51 7.46
C ALA A 323 -25.47 -29.28 6.04
N GLY A 324 -25.00 -30.33 5.39
CA GLY A 324 -25.29 -30.68 3.97
C GLY A 324 -24.97 -29.69 2.83
N VAL A 325 -24.55 -28.48 3.10
CA VAL A 325 -24.28 -27.47 2.06
C VAL A 325 -22.89 -27.71 1.49
N ARG A 326 -22.80 -28.02 0.21
CA ARG A 326 -21.50 -28.11 -0.49
C ARG A 326 -21.06 -26.71 -0.91
N PRO A 327 -19.85 -26.27 -0.52
CA PRO A 327 -19.34 -24.96 -0.97
C PRO A 327 -19.30 -24.88 -2.49
N LEU A 328 -19.92 -23.86 -3.04
CA LEU A 328 -19.92 -23.58 -4.48
C LEU A 328 -19.00 -22.38 -4.75
N MET A 329 -18.02 -22.60 -5.60
CA MET A 329 -17.07 -21.58 -6.04
C MET A 329 -17.28 -21.28 -7.50
N LEU A 330 -17.56 -20.02 -7.82
CA LEU A 330 -17.62 -19.54 -9.19
C LEU A 330 -16.20 -19.22 -9.71
N PRO A 331 -15.99 -19.29 -11.04
CA PRO A 331 -14.79 -18.76 -11.67
C PRO A 331 -14.62 -17.25 -11.38
N ALA A 332 -13.38 -16.77 -11.23
CA ALA A 332 -13.10 -15.36 -10.96
C ALA A 332 -13.71 -14.42 -12.01
N VAL A 333 -13.77 -14.86 -13.28
CA VAL A 333 -14.35 -14.10 -14.40
C VAL A 333 -15.82 -13.75 -14.21
N GLU A 334 -16.60 -14.61 -13.54
CA GLU A 334 -18.02 -14.34 -13.29
C GLU A 334 -18.20 -13.21 -12.28
N TYR A 335 -17.37 -13.19 -11.23
CA TYR A 335 -17.36 -12.08 -10.27
C TYR A 335 -16.92 -10.76 -10.93
N HIS A 336 -15.88 -10.79 -11.78
CA HIS A 336 -15.45 -9.61 -12.54
C HIS A 336 -16.59 -9.09 -13.42
N SER A 337 -17.23 -9.96 -14.21
CA SER A 337 -18.31 -9.58 -15.12
C SER A 337 -19.46 -8.88 -14.40
N VAL A 338 -19.90 -9.41 -13.27
CA VAL A 338 -21.00 -8.81 -12.49
C VAL A 338 -20.63 -7.44 -11.94
N LEU A 339 -19.42 -7.28 -11.43
CA LEU A 339 -18.95 -6.03 -10.84
C LEU A 339 -18.70 -4.95 -11.91
N GLU A 340 -18.07 -5.30 -13.01
CA GLU A 340 -17.81 -4.39 -14.13
C GLU A 340 -19.13 -3.93 -14.79
N ASN A 341 -20.10 -4.84 -14.96
CA ASN A 341 -21.44 -4.49 -15.43
C ASN A 341 -22.20 -3.58 -14.45
N ALA A 342 -21.85 -3.60 -13.17
CA ALA A 342 -22.35 -2.66 -12.15
C ALA A 342 -21.56 -1.34 -12.11
N GLY A 343 -20.62 -1.09 -13.04
CA GLY A 343 -19.82 0.12 -13.11
C GLY A 343 -18.72 0.20 -12.05
N MET A 344 -18.28 -0.93 -11.51
CA MET A 344 -17.21 -0.98 -10.51
C MET A 344 -15.84 -1.13 -11.15
N GLN A 345 -14.83 -0.48 -10.59
CA GLN A 345 -13.43 -0.76 -10.87
C GLN A 345 -12.95 -1.88 -9.95
N VAL A 346 -12.50 -2.99 -10.51
CA VAL A 346 -12.20 -4.22 -9.76
C VAL A 346 -10.69 -4.45 -9.71
N GLU A 347 -10.17 -4.67 -8.52
CA GLU A 347 -8.80 -5.15 -8.27
C GLU A 347 -8.88 -6.55 -7.66
N GLU A 348 -8.13 -7.50 -8.22
CA GLU A 348 -8.01 -8.87 -7.73
C GLU A 348 -6.66 -9.07 -7.03
N ARG A 349 -6.67 -9.63 -5.82
CA ARG A 349 -5.46 -9.95 -5.07
C ARG A 349 -5.47 -11.41 -4.65
N ARG A 350 -4.69 -12.24 -5.31
CA ARG A 350 -4.51 -13.66 -4.93
C ARG A 350 -3.51 -13.78 -3.78
N PHE A 351 -3.88 -14.53 -2.76
CA PHE A 351 -3.01 -14.75 -1.62
C PHE A 351 -3.20 -16.15 -1.00
N ARG A 352 -2.18 -16.60 -0.27
CA ARG A 352 -2.25 -17.83 0.53
C ARG A 352 -2.26 -17.46 2.00
N ASN A 353 -3.12 -18.11 2.75
CA ASN A 353 -3.07 -18.04 4.21
C ASN A 353 -1.81 -18.73 4.76
N ARG A 354 -1.54 -18.58 6.06
CA ARG A 354 -0.53 -19.39 6.74
C ARG A 354 -0.91 -20.87 6.79
N LEU A 355 -2.19 -21.18 6.76
CA LEU A 355 -2.72 -22.48 6.39
C LEU A 355 -2.69 -22.63 4.87
N PRO A 356 -2.61 -23.84 4.31
CA PRO A 356 -2.50 -24.08 2.87
C PRO A 356 -3.83 -23.80 2.13
N LEU A 357 -4.47 -22.68 2.40
CA LEU A 357 -5.73 -22.25 1.80
C LEU A 357 -5.45 -21.11 0.84
N ALA A 358 -5.80 -21.30 -0.44
CA ALA A 358 -5.67 -20.30 -1.49
C ALA A 358 -6.95 -19.46 -1.60
N HIS A 359 -6.81 -18.14 -1.60
CA HIS A 359 -7.92 -17.22 -1.64
C HIS A 359 -7.69 -16.11 -2.65
N ILE A 360 -8.80 -15.58 -3.16
CA ILE A 360 -8.86 -14.35 -3.95
C ILE A 360 -9.60 -13.31 -3.13
N LEU A 361 -9.01 -12.13 -2.98
CA LEU A 361 -9.64 -10.95 -2.44
C LEU A 361 -10.00 -10.02 -3.60
N PHE A 362 -11.27 -9.74 -3.75
CA PHE A 362 -11.77 -8.73 -4.66
C PHE A 362 -11.96 -7.41 -3.93
N VAL A 363 -11.48 -6.33 -4.52
CA VAL A 363 -11.68 -4.96 -4.06
C VAL A 363 -12.34 -4.20 -5.20
N ALA A 364 -13.63 -3.96 -5.09
CA ALA A 364 -14.40 -3.27 -6.11
C ALA A 364 -14.76 -1.86 -5.62
N LYS A 365 -14.43 -0.83 -6.41
CA LYS A 365 -14.68 0.58 -6.10
C LYS A 365 -15.71 1.15 -7.05
N LYS A 366 -16.67 1.90 -6.51
CA LYS A 366 -17.64 2.62 -7.30
C LYS A 366 -17.00 3.84 -7.94
N PHE A 367 -16.90 3.85 -9.26
CA PHE A 367 -16.34 4.97 -9.99
C PHE A 367 -17.36 6.09 -10.09
N VAL A 368 -17.00 7.27 -9.62
CA VAL A 368 -17.74 8.50 -9.91
C VAL A 368 -17.06 9.17 -11.10
N ALA A 369 -17.69 9.13 -12.27
CA ALA A 369 -17.23 9.96 -13.37
C ALA A 369 -17.18 11.41 -12.89
N LYS A 370 -16.01 12.04 -12.86
CA LYS A 370 -15.89 13.47 -12.60
C LYS A 370 -16.78 14.17 -13.63
N LYS A 371 -17.82 14.86 -13.14
CA LYS A 371 -18.63 15.74 -13.97
C LYS A 371 -17.66 16.65 -14.72
N PRO A 372 -17.73 16.76 -16.06
CA PRO A 372 -16.90 17.70 -16.79
C PRO A 372 -17.12 19.08 -16.15
N LEU A 373 -16.03 19.77 -15.85
CA LEU A 373 -16.09 21.19 -15.48
C LEU A 373 -16.89 21.89 -16.56
N ASN A 374 -18.08 22.35 -16.22
CA ASN A 374 -18.92 23.12 -17.11
C ASN A 374 -18.10 24.34 -17.59
N GLU A 375 -17.90 24.42 -18.88
CA GLU A 375 -17.44 25.62 -19.61
C GLU A 375 -18.51 26.78 -19.56
N ALA A 376 -19.08 27.02 -18.41
CA ALA A 376 -20.13 27.99 -18.20
C ALA A 376 -19.72 29.14 -17.24
N GLU A 377 -18.45 29.52 -17.25
CA GLU A 377 -17.99 30.79 -16.68
C GLU A 377 -16.95 31.47 -17.60
N ALA A 378 -17.23 31.46 -18.90
CA ALA A 378 -16.55 32.29 -19.86
C ALA A 378 -17.61 33.01 -20.72
N ALA A 379 -18.21 34.03 -20.18
CA ALA A 379 -18.93 35.03 -20.96
C ALA A 379 -18.91 36.38 -20.22
N PRO A 380 -18.89 37.46 -20.96
CA PRO A 380 -17.86 38.53 -20.99
C PRO A 380 -18.03 39.60 -19.91
#